data_76d087612e0e7c9cf05ca5aa25c51583
#
_entry.id   76d087612e0e7c9cf05ca5aa25c51583
#
_cell.length_a   1.000
_cell.length_b   1.000
_cell.length_c   1.000
_cell.angle_alpha   90.00
_cell.angle_beta   90.00
_cell.angle_gamma   90.00
#
_symmetry.space_group_name_H-M   'P 1'
#
loop_
_entity.id
_entity.type
_entity.pdbx_description
1 polymer ?
#
loop_
_entity_poly.entity_id
_entity_poly.type
_entity_poly.pdbx_seq_one_letter_code
_entity_poly.pdbx_strand_id
1 'polypeptide(L)'
;MRAVARVLLGVTGGIAAYKACELTRLLVKAGHDVVPLVTRGAERFVRAETFFALARCSPADDLYAHLTRADLLVVAPCTAHTLARLAHGLADDPLTEAALAHRGPVLVAPAMNPRMWSHPATQQNAAALLGRGVHLVGPDEGETAEGELGVGRMAEPEEIFREVEELLGRAAPLRGKHIVVSAGGTREPLDSVRFLGNRSSGRMGVALAAEAARRGARVTLLAANLAVPPPAGIELVDVPTAADLEREALARADADVVVMSAAVADYRPAEVYAAKRPKDTSTWTVELEPTTDVLATIGERRSADQVIVGFAADHDLHGLQRAREKLERKNADLIVFNDVSRADIGFDASDNEVVLVSGRRERRVPKAPKEEIAAIVLDEIERIIGDNA
;
A
#
# COMPACT_ATOMS: atom_id res chain seq x y z
N MET A 1 -3.24 15.75 -4.93
CA MET A 1 -3.93 15.19 -3.74
C MET A 1 -2.86 14.68 -2.80
N ARG A 2 -3.04 14.89 -1.46
CA ARG A 2 -2.12 14.30 -0.47
C ARG A 2 -2.38 12.79 -0.43
N ALA A 3 -1.31 11.98 -0.34
CA ALA A 3 -1.45 10.54 -0.18
C ALA A 3 -2.06 10.22 1.19
N VAL A 4 -3.03 9.32 1.21
CA VAL A 4 -3.62 8.79 2.46
C VAL A 4 -2.59 7.82 3.05
N ALA A 5 -2.07 8.13 4.24
CA ALA A 5 -1.11 7.28 4.94
C ALA A 5 -1.76 6.65 6.18
N ARG A 6 -1.31 5.45 6.54
CA ARG A 6 -1.67 4.81 7.80
C ARG A 6 -0.67 5.15 8.89
N VAL A 7 -1.14 5.80 9.95
CA VAL A 7 -0.34 6.31 11.06
C VAL A 7 -0.70 5.58 12.35
N LEU A 8 0.24 4.85 12.95
CA LEU A 8 0.10 4.37 14.33
C LEU A 8 0.38 5.52 15.27
N LEU A 9 -0.57 5.85 16.14
CA LEU A 9 -0.43 6.94 17.13
C LEU A 9 -0.35 6.36 18.54
N GLY A 10 0.85 6.24 19.07
CA GLY A 10 1.12 5.87 20.46
C GLY A 10 0.89 7.03 21.41
N VAL A 11 0.01 6.83 22.38
CA VAL A 11 -0.28 7.83 23.41
C VAL A 11 0.13 7.30 24.77
N THR A 12 1.06 7.99 25.45
CA THR A 12 1.60 7.53 26.73
C THR A 12 1.17 8.39 27.93
N GLY A 13 1.42 7.91 29.15
CA GLY A 13 0.89 8.41 30.40
C GLY A 13 1.48 9.75 30.84
N GLY A 14 0.94 10.84 30.39
CA GLY A 14 1.29 12.20 30.82
C GLY A 14 0.12 13.15 30.60
N ILE A 15 0.10 14.29 31.30
CA ILE A 15 -0.95 15.32 31.14
C ILE A 15 -1.05 15.77 29.68
N ALA A 16 0.05 15.79 28.92
CA ALA A 16 0.09 16.18 27.52
C ALA A 16 -0.71 15.23 26.60
N ALA A 17 -1.28 14.12 27.11
CA ALA A 17 -2.15 13.24 26.36
C ALA A 17 -3.39 13.99 25.77
N TYR A 18 -3.86 15.08 26.38
CA TYR A 18 -4.94 15.89 25.81
C TYR A 18 -4.55 16.54 24.48
N LYS A 19 -3.27 16.92 24.30
CA LYS A 19 -2.76 17.46 23.03
C LYS A 19 -2.76 16.41 21.92
N ALA A 20 -2.59 15.14 22.26
CA ALA A 20 -2.68 14.05 21.28
C ALA A 20 -4.08 13.93 20.67
N CYS A 21 -5.14 14.38 21.35
CA CYS A 21 -6.48 14.46 20.77
C CYS A 21 -6.52 15.46 19.59
N GLU A 22 -5.86 16.61 19.72
CA GLU A 22 -5.78 17.60 18.65
C GLU A 22 -4.91 17.07 17.50
N LEU A 23 -3.77 16.46 17.80
CA LEU A 23 -2.94 15.80 16.80
C LEU A 23 -3.74 14.74 16.02
N THR A 24 -4.54 13.91 16.71
CA THR A 24 -5.43 12.94 16.06
C THR A 24 -6.39 13.63 15.09
N ARG A 25 -7.01 14.75 15.48
CA ARG A 25 -7.91 15.52 14.62
C ARG A 25 -7.19 16.10 13.40
N LEU A 26 -5.98 16.62 13.55
CA LEU A 26 -5.17 17.14 12.45
C LEU A 26 -4.86 16.04 11.42
N LEU A 27 -4.42 14.88 11.89
CA LEU A 27 -4.12 13.72 11.04
C LEU A 27 -5.35 13.24 10.27
N VAL A 28 -6.47 13.04 10.95
CA VAL A 28 -7.74 12.61 10.33
C VAL A 28 -8.27 13.66 9.35
N LYS A 29 -8.18 14.96 9.68
CA LYS A 29 -8.58 16.05 8.78
C LYS A 29 -7.71 16.13 7.53
N ALA A 30 -6.44 15.74 7.63
CA ALA A 30 -5.54 15.62 6.49
C ALA A 30 -5.83 14.38 5.62
N GLY A 31 -6.70 13.49 6.08
CA GLY A 31 -7.14 12.29 5.36
C GLY A 31 -6.36 11.02 5.70
N HIS A 32 -5.52 11.05 6.74
CA HIS A 32 -4.78 9.87 7.16
C HIS A 32 -5.66 8.87 7.91
N ASP A 33 -5.33 7.57 7.77
CA ASP A 33 -5.88 6.48 8.56
C ASP A 33 -5.09 6.38 9.88
N VAL A 34 -5.72 6.75 11.00
CA VAL A 34 -5.06 6.82 12.32
C VAL A 34 -5.47 5.64 13.17
N VAL A 35 -4.48 4.87 13.63
CA VAL A 35 -4.68 3.75 14.57
C VAL A 35 -4.12 4.13 15.94
N PRO A 36 -4.97 4.46 16.93
CA PRO A 36 -4.53 4.83 18.26
C PRO A 36 -4.03 3.62 19.06
N LEU A 37 -2.85 3.76 19.65
CA LEU A 37 -2.25 2.81 20.59
C LEU A 37 -2.12 3.51 21.96
N VAL A 38 -3.17 3.40 22.77
CA VAL A 38 -3.29 4.12 24.05
C VAL A 38 -2.79 3.22 25.19
N THR A 39 -1.73 3.66 25.89
CA THR A 39 -1.20 2.90 27.02
C THR A 39 -2.10 3.06 28.26
N ARG A 40 -2.07 2.08 29.16
CA ARG A 40 -2.78 2.16 30.47
C ARG A 40 -2.44 3.42 31.27
N GLY A 41 -1.20 3.92 31.13
CA GLY A 41 -0.78 5.17 31.74
C GLY A 41 -1.50 6.39 31.17
N ALA A 42 -1.77 6.40 29.86
CA ALA A 42 -2.48 7.48 29.19
C ALA A 42 -3.95 7.55 29.58
N GLU A 43 -4.60 6.40 29.80
CA GLU A 43 -6.01 6.32 30.18
C GLU A 43 -6.36 7.00 31.51
N ARG A 44 -5.35 7.29 32.32
CA ARG A 44 -5.52 8.09 33.55
C ARG A 44 -5.77 9.58 33.23
N PHE A 45 -5.48 10.04 32.03
CA PHE A 45 -5.62 11.43 31.57
C PHE A 45 -6.69 11.56 30.50
N VAL A 46 -6.65 10.70 29.48
CA VAL A 46 -7.63 10.66 28.39
C VAL A 46 -7.92 9.19 28.07
N ARG A 47 -9.19 8.81 28.04
CA ARG A 47 -9.61 7.46 27.75
C ARG A 47 -9.37 7.08 26.29
N ALA A 48 -9.11 5.80 26.05
CA ALA A 48 -8.86 5.25 24.71
C ALA A 48 -10.05 5.50 23.75
N GLU A 49 -11.30 5.42 24.27
CA GLU A 49 -12.52 5.66 23.48
C GLU A 49 -12.53 7.04 22.83
N THR A 50 -11.93 8.05 23.48
CA THR A 50 -11.81 9.39 22.89
C THR A 50 -11.00 9.37 21.60
N PHE A 51 -9.87 8.67 21.61
CA PHE A 51 -9.00 8.54 20.44
C PHE A 51 -9.65 7.72 19.34
N PHE A 52 -10.31 6.61 19.66
CA PHE A 52 -11.04 5.81 18.68
C PHE A 52 -12.17 6.60 18.02
N ALA A 53 -12.92 7.39 18.80
CA ALA A 53 -13.96 8.26 18.26
C ALA A 53 -13.38 9.34 17.33
N LEU A 54 -12.27 9.98 17.69
CA LEU A 54 -11.59 10.99 16.88
C LEU A 54 -11.00 10.40 15.61
N ALA A 55 -10.41 9.21 15.71
CA ALA A 55 -9.83 8.46 14.59
C ALA A 55 -10.90 7.80 13.70
N ARG A 56 -12.17 7.78 14.12
CA ARG A 56 -13.29 7.12 13.41
C ARG A 56 -13.06 5.62 13.19
N CYS A 57 -12.38 4.96 14.11
CA CYS A 57 -12.12 3.53 14.10
C CYS A 57 -12.71 2.83 15.33
N SER A 58 -12.85 1.50 15.26
CA SER A 58 -13.33 0.67 16.37
C SER A 58 -12.17 -0.15 16.96
N PRO A 59 -12.06 -0.26 18.30
CA PRO A 59 -11.02 -1.08 18.92
C PRO A 59 -11.28 -2.60 18.79
N ALA A 60 -12.48 -3.00 18.35
CA ALA A 60 -12.93 -4.40 18.38
C ALA A 60 -12.55 -5.22 17.13
N ASP A 61 -12.09 -4.58 16.06
CA ASP A 61 -12.04 -5.23 14.75
C ASP A 61 -10.71 -5.93 14.43
N ASP A 62 -9.62 -5.64 15.16
CA ASP A 62 -8.32 -6.27 14.94
C ASP A 62 -7.48 -6.33 16.23
N LEU A 63 -7.28 -7.53 16.76
CA LEU A 63 -6.42 -7.78 17.92
C LEU A 63 -4.95 -7.43 17.67
N TYR A 64 -4.54 -7.40 16.43
CA TYR A 64 -3.18 -7.15 15.97
C TYR A 64 -3.03 -5.86 15.16
N ALA A 65 -3.97 -4.92 15.30
CA ALA A 65 -3.93 -3.63 14.60
C ALA A 65 -2.59 -2.90 14.75
N HIS A 66 -1.93 -3.08 15.90
CA HIS A 66 -0.62 -2.52 16.22
C HIS A 66 0.55 -3.17 15.45
N LEU A 67 0.36 -4.39 14.91
CA LEU A 67 1.36 -5.10 14.08
C LEU A 67 1.08 -4.97 12.59
N THR A 68 -0.02 -4.33 12.21
CA THR A 68 -0.34 -4.12 10.79
C THR A 68 0.64 -3.12 10.16
N ARG A 69 0.87 -3.27 8.87
CA ARG A 69 1.73 -2.35 8.11
C ARG A 69 1.20 -0.92 8.23
N ALA A 70 2.04 -0.03 8.70
CA ALA A 70 1.79 1.40 8.76
C ALA A 70 2.94 2.17 8.09
N ASP A 71 2.66 3.40 7.69
CA ASP A 71 3.61 4.26 7.00
C ASP A 71 4.48 5.04 7.97
N LEU A 72 3.96 5.29 9.17
CA LEU A 72 4.62 6.04 10.23
C LEU A 72 4.11 5.59 11.61
N LEU A 73 5.03 5.48 12.56
CA LEU A 73 4.71 5.39 13.99
C LEU A 73 5.01 6.73 14.64
N VAL A 74 4.01 7.32 15.30
CA VAL A 74 4.14 8.54 16.10
C VAL A 74 3.90 8.21 17.56
N VAL A 75 4.79 8.62 18.46
CA VAL A 75 4.60 8.46 19.91
C VAL A 75 4.50 9.85 20.53
N ALA A 76 3.29 10.30 20.81
CA ALA A 76 2.98 11.63 21.33
C ALA A 76 1.80 11.60 22.32
N PRO A 77 2.01 11.99 23.59
CA PRO A 77 3.29 12.27 24.24
C PRO A 77 4.15 11.02 24.42
N CYS A 78 5.48 11.18 24.50
CA CYS A 78 6.40 10.14 24.90
C CYS A 78 7.00 10.44 26.28
N THR A 79 6.64 9.66 27.30
CA THR A 79 7.20 9.80 28.64
C THR A 79 8.63 9.26 28.73
N ALA A 80 9.41 9.66 29.72
CA ALA A 80 10.74 9.10 30.00
C ALA A 80 10.74 7.58 30.11
N HIS A 81 9.69 7.01 30.72
CA HIS A 81 9.52 5.57 30.83
C HIS A 81 9.39 4.90 29.44
N THR A 82 8.52 5.44 28.58
CA THR A 82 8.34 4.88 27.21
C THR A 82 9.59 5.11 26.36
N LEU A 83 10.23 6.28 26.48
CA LEU A 83 11.49 6.57 25.78
C LEU A 83 12.58 5.53 26.13
N ALA A 84 12.70 5.16 27.40
CA ALA A 84 13.64 4.13 27.85
C ALA A 84 13.28 2.75 27.27
N ARG A 85 11.99 2.37 27.26
CA ARG A 85 11.53 1.09 26.71
C ARG A 85 11.84 0.99 25.21
N LEU A 86 11.54 2.03 24.44
CA LEU A 86 11.87 2.10 23.02
C LEU A 86 13.37 1.99 22.79
N ALA A 87 14.19 2.70 23.59
CA ALA A 87 15.66 2.68 23.47
C ALA A 87 16.25 1.30 23.78
N HIS A 88 15.62 0.52 24.67
CA HIS A 88 16.09 -0.82 25.06
C HIS A 88 15.37 -1.97 24.35
N GLY A 89 14.41 -1.68 23.46
CA GLY A 89 13.66 -2.70 22.72
C GLY A 89 12.75 -3.56 23.62
N LEU A 90 12.20 -2.98 24.71
CA LEU A 90 11.27 -3.66 25.59
C LEU A 90 9.86 -3.60 24.96
N ALA A 91 9.27 -4.77 24.71
CA ALA A 91 8.00 -4.94 24.02
C ALA A 91 7.02 -5.70 24.92
N ASP A 92 6.41 -4.99 25.87
CA ASP A 92 5.51 -5.54 26.89
C ASP A 92 4.11 -4.88 26.90
N ASP A 93 3.84 -4.07 25.86
CA ASP A 93 2.50 -3.57 25.54
C ASP A 93 2.37 -3.34 24.00
N PRO A 94 1.13 -3.18 23.48
CA PRO A 94 0.90 -3.03 22.03
C PRO A 94 1.68 -1.89 21.37
N LEU A 95 1.95 -0.78 22.08
CA LEU A 95 2.73 0.33 21.54
C LEU A 95 4.20 -0.05 21.31
N THR A 96 4.81 -0.68 22.30
CA THR A 96 6.21 -1.06 22.25
C THR A 96 6.45 -2.29 21.37
N GLU A 97 5.48 -3.20 21.25
CA GLU A 97 5.46 -4.27 20.25
C GLU A 97 5.40 -3.68 18.85
N ALA A 98 4.49 -2.72 18.61
CA ALA A 98 4.41 -2.01 17.34
C ALA A 98 5.73 -1.34 16.98
N ALA A 99 6.36 -0.62 17.92
CA ALA A 99 7.62 0.07 17.69
C ALA A 99 8.76 -0.90 17.31
N LEU A 100 8.80 -2.10 17.88
CA LEU A 100 9.79 -3.12 17.57
C LEU A 100 9.54 -3.79 16.21
N ALA A 101 8.27 -3.95 15.83
CA ALA A 101 7.86 -4.55 14.56
C ALA A 101 7.87 -3.57 13.37
N HIS A 102 7.74 -2.27 13.64
CA HIS A 102 7.60 -1.23 12.62
C HIS A 102 8.90 -1.08 11.80
N ARG A 103 8.75 -0.96 10.48
CA ARG A 103 9.87 -0.83 9.54
C ARG A 103 9.95 0.55 8.88
N GLY A 104 8.93 1.37 9.06
CA GLY A 104 8.87 2.74 8.55
C GLY A 104 9.53 3.74 9.50
N PRO A 105 9.45 5.04 9.22
CA PRO A 105 9.93 6.09 10.11
C PRO A 105 9.18 6.07 11.45
N VAL A 106 9.89 6.45 12.50
CA VAL A 106 9.35 6.61 13.86
C VAL A 106 9.58 8.04 14.31
N LEU A 107 8.52 8.71 14.76
CA LEU A 107 8.55 10.07 15.32
C LEU A 107 8.16 10.02 16.80
N VAL A 108 8.97 10.63 17.63
CA VAL A 108 8.77 10.68 19.08
C VAL A 108 8.66 12.13 19.54
N ALA A 109 7.59 12.46 20.27
CA ALA A 109 7.40 13.78 20.91
C ALA A 109 7.56 13.64 22.44
N PRO A 110 8.76 13.88 23.01
CA PRO A 110 9.00 13.74 24.44
C PRO A 110 8.17 14.73 25.26
N ALA A 111 7.68 14.26 26.41
CA ALA A 111 6.94 15.08 27.37
C ALA A 111 7.21 14.59 28.79
N MET A 112 7.88 15.39 29.59
CA MET A 112 8.24 15.04 30.97
C MET A 112 8.71 16.29 31.73
N ASN A 113 8.87 16.14 33.05
CA ASN A 113 9.47 17.18 33.89
C ASN A 113 10.89 17.54 33.38
N PRO A 114 11.31 18.85 33.42
CA PRO A 114 12.62 19.29 32.93
C PRO A 114 13.82 18.56 33.58
N ARG A 115 13.71 18.21 34.84
CA ARG A 115 14.77 17.43 35.52
C ARG A 115 14.85 15.99 35.03
N MET A 116 13.72 15.40 34.64
CA MET A 116 13.72 14.08 33.99
C MET A 116 14.32 14.13 32.60
N TRP A 117 14.05 15.19 31.83
CA TRP A 117 14.63 15.36 30.52
C TRP A 117 16.14 15.54 30.58
N SER A 118 16.63 16.42 31.46
CA SER A 118 18.08 16.69 31.64
C SER A 118 18.85 15.54 32.30
N HIS A 119 18.15 14.51 32.81
CA HIS A 119 18.82 13.38 33.46
C HIS A 119 19.67 12.59 32.45
N PRO A 120 20.94 12.24 32.79
CA PRO A 120 21.85 11.56 31.86
C PRO A 120 21.29 10.30 31.23
N ALA A 121 20.52 9.50 31.98
CA ALA A 121 19.90 8.29 31.43
C ALA A 121 18.86 8.60 30.35
N THR A 122 18.07 9.68 30.52
CA THR A 122 17.08 10.10 29.52
C THR A 122 17.78 10.63 28.26
N GLN A 123 18.84 11.41 28.43
CA GLN A 123 19.64 11.90 27.31
C GLN A 123 20.34 10.78 26.54
N GLN A 124 20.86 9.76 27.24
CA GLN A 124 21.41 8.56 26.60
C GLN A 124 20.37 7.78 25.80
N ASN A 125 19.16 7.62 26.36
CA ASN A 125 18.06 6.95 25.63
C ASN A 125 17.64 7.72 24.39
N ALA A 126 17.52 9.05 24.49
CA ALA A 126 17.22 9.91 23.35
C ALA A 126 18.31 9.81 22.25
N ALA A 127 19.57 9.89 22.65
CA ALA A 127 20.70 9.74 21.73
C ALA A 127 20.73 8.36 21.06
N ALA A 128 20.43 7.29 21.80
CA ALA A 128 20.36 5.95 21.25
C ALA A 128 19.25 5.80 20.19
N LEU A 129 18.09 6.41 20.41
CA LEU A 129 16.99 6.42 19.45
C LEU A 129 17.33 7.23 18.20
N LEU A 130 17.89 8.43 18.37
CA LEU A 130 18.39 9.25 17.26
C LEU A 130 19.43 8.51 16.42
N GLY A 131 20.38 7.84 17.06
CA GLY A 131 21.40 7.02 16.38
C GLY A 131 20.84 5.83 15.61
N ARG A 132 19.61 5.42 15.88
CA ARG A 132 18.86 4.37 15.13
C ARG A 132 17.90 4.94 14.08
N GLY A 133 17.93 6.25 13.84
CA GLY A 133 17.07 6.89 12.85
C GLY A 133 15.66 7.23 13.34
N VAL A 134 15.38 7.17 14.64
CA VAL A 134 14.15 7.70 15.22
C VAL A 134 14.19 9.22 15.20
N HIS A 135 13.13 9.88 14.75
CA HIS A 135 13.00 11.32 14.73
C HIS A 135 12.43 11.82 16.07
N LEU A 136 12.97 12.90 16.59
CA LEU A 136 12.48 13.57 17.78
C LEU A 136 11.98 14.97 17.41
N VAL A 137 10.79 15.33 17.93
CA VAL A 137 10.24 16.68 17.86
C VAL A 137 10.01 17.21 19.27
N GLY A 138 10.64 18.36 19.60
CA GLY A 138 10.72 18.81 20.99
C GLY A 138 11.69 17.97 21.85
N PRO A 139 11.56 17.96 23.19
CA PRO A 139 10.61 18.77 23.95
C PRO A 139 10.96 20.25 23.93
N ASP A 140 9.92 21.10 24.04
CA ASP A 140 10.06 22.55 24.06
C ASP A 140 10.40 23.08 25.45
N GLU A 141 10.91 24.31 25.47
CA GLU A 141 11.08 25.10 26.68
C GLU A 141 9.74 25.74 27.09
N GLY A 142 9.40 25.72 28.36
CA GLY A 142 8.21 26.36 28.86
C GLY A 142 7.85 25.89 30.25
N GLU A 143 6.72 26.41 30.77
CA GLU A 143 6.16 26.00 32.03
C GLU A 143 5.46 24.64 31.88
N THR A 144 5.82 23.68 32.72
CA THR A 144 5.16 22.37 32.80
C THR A 144 3.86 22.47 33.62
N ALA A 145 3.02 21.43 33.59
CA ALA A 145 1.81 21.37 34.40
C ALA A 145 2.07 21.39 35.92
N GLU A 146 3.30 21.14 36.33
CA GLU A 146 3.75 21.22 37.74
C GLU A 146 4.29 22.59 38.11
N GLY A 147 4.29 23.57 37.19
CA GLY A 147 4.78 24.92 37.39
C GLY A 147 6.31 25.09 37.29
N GLU A 148 7.04 24.06 36.88
CA GLU A 148 8.48 24.17 36.63
C GLU A 148 8.76 24.73 35.24
N LEU A 149 9.67 25.69 35.15
CA LEU A 149 10.17 26.27 33.90
C LEU A 149 11.36 25.46 33.40
N GLY A 150 11.41 25.15 32.12
CA GLY A 150 12.52 24.47 31.45
C GLY A 150 12.11 23.63 30.26
N VAL A 151 13.07 22.90 29.70
CA VAL A 151 12.86 22.02 28.56
C VAL A 151 12.23 20.71 29.02
N GLY A 152 11.03 20.42 28.56
CA GLY A 152 10.30 19.19 28.96
C GLY A 152 8.86 19.16 28.47
N ARG A 153 8.37 20.26 27.93
CA ARG A 153 7.03 20.38 27.38
C ARG A 153 6.93 19.71 26.01
N MET A 154 5.85 18.94 25.78
CA MET A 154 5.60 18.37 24.46
C MET A 154 5.47 19.49 23.41
N ALA A 155 6.10 19.33 22.28
CA ALA A 155 5.91 20.18 21.10
C ALA A 155 4.42 20.34 20.78
N GLU A 156 4.04 21.44 20.15
CA GLU A 156 2.63 21.69 19.82
C GLU A 156 2.11 20.71 18.76
N PRO A 157 0.82 20.35 18.79
CA PRO A 157 0.26 19.38 17.85
C PRO A 157 0.47 19.73 16.39
N GLU A 158 0.48 21.02 16.05
CA GLU A 158 0.70 21.53 14.69
C GLU A 158 2.16 21.32 14.25
N GLU A 159 3.10 21.40 15.16
CA GLU A 159 4.51 21.17 14.89
C GLU A 159 4.76 19.67 14.67
N ILE A 160 4.24 18.83 15.56
CA ILE A 160 4.29 17.36 15.40
C ILE A 160 3.64 16.97 14.07
N PHE A 161 2.49 17.54 13.73
CA PHE A 161 1.80 17.29 12.47
C PHE A 161 2.65 17.68 11.25
N ARG A 162 3.38 18.80 11.30
CA ARG A 162 4.28 19.24 10.24
C ARG A 162 5.41 18.23 10.01
N GLU A 163 6.03 17.74 11.09
CA GLU A 163 7.06 16.70 11.02
C GLU A 163 6.51 15.38 10.47
N VAL A 164 5.28 15.00 10.85
CA VAL A 164 4.57 13.84 10.27
C VAL A 164 4.44 13.99 8.75
N GLU A 165 3.93 15.12 8.28
CA GLU A 165 3.76 15.39 6.84
C GLU A 165 5.11 15.38 6.10
N GLU A 166 6.16 15.88 6.73
CA GLU A 166 7.51 15.87 6.14
C GLU A 166 8.07 14.45 6.03
N LEU A 167 7.93 13.66 7.10
CA LEU A 167 8.39 12.27 7.12
C LEU A 167 7.58 11.40 6.13
N LEU A 168 6.26 11.56 6.07
CA LEU A 168 5.42 10.89 5.09
C LEU A 168 5.76 11.35 3.66
N GLY A 169 6.13 12.62 3.50
CA GLY A 169 6.60 13.15 2.24
C GLY A 169 7.91 12.54 1.77
N ARG A 170 8.84 12.28 2.67
CA ARG A 170 10.10 11.56 2.40
C ARG A 170 9.88 10.07 2.20
N ALA A 171 8.90 9.49 2.91
CA ALA A 171 8.54 8.08 2.83
C ALA A 171 7.61 7.72 1.65
N ALA A 172 7.30 8.68 0.76
CA ALA A 172 6.49 8.45 -0.43
C ALA A 172 7.41 8.18 -1.66
N PRO A 173 7.98 6.98 -1.80
CA PRO A 173 9.03 6.69 -2.78
C PRO A 173 8.56 6.76 -4.23
N LEU A 174 7.24 6.70 -4.45
CA LEU A 174 6.62 6.81 -5.77
C LEU A 174 6.05 8.23 -6.05
N ARG A 175 6.37 9.21 -5.19
CA ARG A 175 5.92 10.59 -5.40
C ARG A 175 6.45 11.15 -6.73
N GLY A 176 5.53 11.71 -7.52
CA GLY A 176 5.84 12.24 -8.83
C GLY A 176 5.89 11.21 -9.95
N LYS A 177 5.85 9.90 -9.62
CA LYS A 177 5.78 8.84 -10.61
C LYS A 177 4.35 8.63 -11.12
N HIS A 178 4.20 8.36 -12.39
CA HIS A 178 2.96 7.93 -13.01
C HIS A 178 2.96 6.42 -13.15
N ILE A 179 1.96 5.77 -12.55
CA ILE A 179 1.78 4.31 -12.60
C ILE A 179 0.46 3.98 -13.28
N VAL A 180 0.53 3.23 -14.35
CA VAL A 180 -0.64 2.67 -15.03
C VAL A 180 -0.83 1.23 -14.57
N VAL A 181 -2.02 0.89 -14.08
CA VAL A 181 -2.37 -0.46 -13.64
C VAL A 181 -3.57 -0.94 -14.42
N SER A 182 -3.50 -2.09 -15.08
CA SER A 182 -4.69 -2.73 -15.63
C SER A 182 -5.28 -3.74 -14.64
N ALA A 183 -6.61 -3.85 -14.55
CA ALA A 183 -7.29 -4.76 -13.63
C ALA A 183 -8.57 -5.34 -14.22
N GLY A 184 -8.96 -6.52 -13.76
CA GLY A 184 -10.19 -7.21 -14.21
C GLY A 184 -9.96 -8.16 -15.36
N GLY A 185 -11.03 -8.48 -16.09
CA GLY A 185 -10.98 -9.37 -17.25
C GLY A 185 -11.66 -8.74 -18.46
N THR A 186 -11.01 -8.77 -19.61
CA THR A 186 -11.64 -8.29 -20.85
C THR A 186 -12.76 -9.21 -21.26
N ARG A 187 -13.76 -8.66 -21.96
CA ARG A 187 -14.93 -9.36 -22.47
C ARG A 187 -15.09 -9.06 -23.96
N GLU A 188 -14.85 -10.08 -24.76
CA GLU A 188 -14.94 -9.97 -26.21
C GLU A 188 -16.37 -10.33 -26.65
N PRO A 189 -17.14 -9.40 -27.21
CA PRO A 189 -18.56 -9.63 -27.49
C PRO A 189 -18.74 -10.68 -28.59
N LEU A 190 -19.67 -11.61 -28.34
CA LEU A 190 -20.20 -12.55 -29.33
C LEU A 190 -21.47 -12.00 -29.98
N ASP A 191 -22.32 -11.40 -29.16
CA ASP A 191 -23.52 -10.69 -29.55
C ASP A 191 -23.85 -9.58 -28.53
N SER A 192 -24.99 -8.93 -28.64
CA SER A 192 -25.41 -7.88 -27.72
C SER A 192 -25.57 -8.33 -26.24
N VAL A 193 -25.45 -9.63 -25.94
CA VAL A 193 -25.73 -10.22 -24.61
C VAL A 193 -24.60 -11.13 -24.15
N ARG A 194 -23.93 -11.84 -25.04
CA ARG A 194 -22.94 -12.87 -24.75
C ARG A 194 -21.53 -12.37 -25.09
N PHE A 195 -20.57 -12.83 -24.32
CA PHE A 195 -19.15 -12.52 -24.53
C PHE A 195 -18.28 -13.75 -24.24
N LEU A 196 -17.08 -13.74 -24.78
CA LEU A 196 -15.94 -14.57 -24.41
C LEU A 196 -15.05 -13.75 -23.47
N GLY A 197 -14.53 -14.34 -22.41
CA GLY A 197 -13.65 -13.63 -21.49
C GLY A 197 -13.05 -14.52 -20.42
N ASN A 198 -12.04 -14.01 -19.75
CA ASN A 198 -11.36 -14.68 -18.67
C ASN A 198 -12.02 -14.39 -17.31
N ARG A 199 -11.99 -15.37 -16.38
CA ARG A 199 -12.38 -15.15 -15.00
C ARG A 199 -11.37 -14.24 -14.33
N SER A 200 -11.79 -13.05 -13.90
CA SER A 200 -10.98 -12.14 -13.08
C SER A 200 -11.90 -11.16 -12.38
N SER A 201 -11.79 -11.07 -11.07
CA SER A 201 -12.53 -10.08 -10.27
C SER A 201 -11.89 -8.69 -10.27
N GLY A 202 -10.63 -8.57 -10.68
CA GLY A 202 -9.86 -7.32 -10.64
C GLY A 202 -9.25 -6.98 -9.27
N ARG A 203 -9.51 -7.78 -8.21
CA ARG A 203 -9.06 -7.50 -6.84
C ARG A 203 -7.56 -7.21 -6.75
N MET A 204 -6.71 -7.98 -7.45
CA MET A 204 -5.26 -7.80 -7.40
C MET A 204 -4.82 -6.46 -7.99
N GLY A 205 -5.33 -6.11 -9.17
CA GLY A 205 -5.01 -4.82 -9.81
C GLY A 205 -5.56 -3.63 -9.01
N VAL A 206 -6.75 -3.77 -8.41
CA VAL A 206 -7.32 -2.75 -7.51
C VAL A 206 -6.44 -2.57 -6.27
N ALA A 207 -5.95 -3.65 -5.66
CA ALA A 207 -5.03 -3.58 -4.52
C ALA A 207 -3.69 -2.92 -4.89
N LEU A 208 -3.12 -3.25 -6.07
CA LEU A 208 -1.91 -2.60 -6.60
C LEU A 208 -2.11 -1.11 -6.83
N ALA A 209 -3.23 -0.72 -7.44
CA ALA A 209 -3.55 0.69 -7.69
C ALA A 209 -3.73 1.48 -6.38
N ALA A 210 -4.41 0.88 -5.39
CA ALA A 210 -4.58 1.48 -4.06
C ALA A 210 -3.23 1.67 -3.35
N GLU A 211 -2.39 0.65 -3.36
CA GLU A 211 -1.07 0.69 -2.73
C GLU A 211 -0.12 1.69 -3.42
N ALA A 212 -0.13 1.76 -4.77
CA ALA A 212 0.66 2.75 -5.50
C ALA A 212 0.23 4.19 -5.18
N ALA A 213 -1.08 4.44 -5.12
CA ALA A 213 -1.63 5.75 -4.73
C ALA A 213 -1.24 6.12 -3.28
N ARG A 214 -1.29 5.15 -2.36
CA ARG A 214 -0.87 5.31 -0.97
C ARG A 214 0.61 5.71 -0.86
N ARG A 215 1.47 5.21 -1.76
CA ARG A 215 2.91 5.57 -1.86
C ARG A 215 3.17 6.88 -2.61
N GLY A 216 2.12 7.63 -2.93
CA GLY A 216 2.21 8.96 -3.53
C GLY A 216 2.29 9.00 -5.05
N ALA A 217 2.12 7.89 -5.75
CA ALA A 217 2.08 7.86 -7.21
C ALA A 217 0.81 8.54 -7.74
N ARG A 218 0.91 9.12 -8.94
CA ARG A 218 -0.24 9.40 -9.78
C ARG A 218 -0.65 8.08 -10.46
N VAL A 219 -1.85 7.59 -10.18
CA VAL A 219 -2.31 6.29 -10.65
C VAL A 219 -3.43 6.43 -11.67
N THR A 220 -3.28 5.73 -12.81
CA THR A 220 -4.37 5.48 -13.78
C THR A 220 -4.72 4.00 -13.73
N LEU A 221 -5.98 3.67 -13.40
CA LEU A 221 -6.49 2.30 -13.39
C LEU A 221 -7.28 2.03 -14.68
N LEU A 222 -6.77 1.13 -15.52
CA LEU A 222 -7.46 0.61 -16.70
C LEU A 222 -8.37 -0.54 -16.25
N ALA A 223 -9.68 -0.28 -16.17
CA ALA A 223 -10.67 -1.14 -15.55
C ALA A 223 -11.37 -2.03 -16.59
N ALA A 224 -11.02 -3.31 -16.64
CA ALA A 224 -11.66 -4.31 -17.48
C ALA A 224 -12.72 -5.07 -16.68
N ASN A 225 -13.96 -4.58 -16.70
CA ASN A 225 -15.11 -5.24 -16.07
C ASN A 225 -14.89 -5.67 -14.60
N LEU A 226 -14.51 -4.74 -13.74
CA LEU A 226 -14.24 -4.99 -12.33
C LEU A 226 -15.45 -5.55 -11.59
N ALA A 227 -15.24 -6.54 -10.71
CA ALA A 227 -16.22 -7.06 -9.77
C ALA A 227 -16.12 -6.43 -8.37
N VAL A 228 -15.17 -5.53 -8.16
CA VAL A 228 -14.92 -4.81 -6.89
C VAL A 228 -14.81 -3.31 -7.16
N PRO A 229 -15.16 -2.45 -6.18
CA PRO A 229 -15.07 -1.02 -6.36
C PRO A 229 -13.59 -0.58 -6.54
N PRO A 230 -13.33 0.38 -7.44
CA PRO A 230 -12.00 0.97 -7.59
C PRO A 230 -11.65 1.85 -6.37
N PRO A 231 -10.36 2.09 -6.11
CA PRO A 231 -9.93 3.01 -5.06
C PRO A 231 -10.38 4.44 -5.35
N ALA A 232 -10.67 5.19 -4.30
CA ALA A 232 -10.97 6.61 -4.44
C ALA A 232 -9.71 7.42 -4.80
N GLY A 233 -9.90 8.50 -5.56
CA GLY A 233 -8.84 9.49 -5.79
C GLY A 233 -7.81 9.15 -6.85
N ILE A 234 -8.04 8.13 -7.67
CA ILE A 234 -7.23 7.78 -8.84
C ILE A 234 -7.99 8.06 -10.14
N GLU A 235 -7.27 8.14 -11.24
CA GLU A 235 -7.88 8.19 -12.58
C GLU A 235 -8.41 6.81 -12.96
N LEU A 236 -9.69 6.72 -13.32
CA LEU A 236 -10.32 5.48 -13.77
C LEU A 236 -10.65 5.56 -15.25
N VAL A 237 -10.25 4.54 -16.01
CA VAL A 237 -10.51 4.42 -17.45
C VAL A 237 -11.13 3.06 -17.72
N ASP A 238 -12.35 3.03 -18.24
CA ASP A 238 -13.04 1.79 -18.61
C ASP A 238 -12.46 1.21 -19.90
N VAL A 239 -12.07 -0.06 -19.86
CA VAL A 239 -11.47 -0.81 -20.97
C VAL A 239 -12.14 -2.19 -21.08
N PRO A 240 -13.40 -2.27 -21.54
CA PRO A 240 -14.19 -3.50 -21.51
C PRO A 240 -13.63 -4.62 -22.38
N THR A 241 -12.91 -4.29 -23.47
CA THR A 241 -12.33 -5.26 -24.44
C THR A 241 -10.82 -5.23 -24.47
N ALA A 242 -10.18 -6.24 -25.05
CA ALA A 242 -8.74 -6.26 -25.28
C ALA A 242 -8.29 -5.09 -26.18
N ALA A 243 -9.08 -4.72 -27.18
CA ALA A 243 -8.79 -3.59 -28.06
C ALA A 243 -8.86 -2.24 -27.32
N ASP A 244 -9.82 -2.06 -26.39
CA ASP A 244 -9.89 -0.87 -25.55
C ASP A 244 -8.69 -0.79 -24.62
N LEU A 245 -8.31 -1.92 -23.99
CA LEU A 245 -7.14 -2.00 -23.13
C LEU A 245 -5.86 -1.68 -23.89
N GLU A 246 -5.68 -2.22 -25.10
CA GLU A 246 -4.54 -1.91 -25.96
C GLU A 246 -4.46 -0.41 -26.24
N ARG A 247 -5.53 0.19 -26.73
CA ARG A 247 -5.60 1.62 -27.07
C ARG A 247 -5.22 2.50 -25.88
N GLU A 248 -5.85 2.27 -24.72
CA GLU A 248 -5.65 3.09 -23.53
C GLU A 248 -4.29 2.87 -22.86
N ALA A 249 -3.76 1.63 -22.90
CA ALA A 249 -2.42 1.33 -22.38
C ALA A 249 -1.34 1.98 -23.25
N LEU A 250 -1.47 1.91 -24.58
CA LEU A 250 -0.52 2.54 -25.51
C LEU A 250 -0.59 4.06 -25.50
N ALA A 251 -1.75 4.65 -25.26
CA ALA A 251 -1.90 6.10 -25.08
C ALA A 251 -1.19 6.63 -23.82
N ARG A 252 -0.80 5.74 -22.89
CA ARG A 252 -0.10 6.04 -21.63
C ARG A 252 1.24 5.30 -21.52
N ALA A 253 1.81 4.92 -22.67
CA ALA A 253 3.08 4.17 -22.71
C ALA A 253 4.29 4.99 -22.21
N ASP A 254 4.12 6.28 -21.92
CA ASP A 254 5.09 7.19 -21.30
C ASP A 254 5.06 7.16 -19.76
N ALA A 255 4.19 6.36 -19.15
CA ALA A 255 4.14 6.20 -17.70
C ALA A 255 5.46 5.64 -17.14
N ASP A 256 5.88 6.07 -15.95
CA ASP A 256 7.11 5.57 -15.31
C ASP A 256 7.02 4.06 -15.00
N VAL A 257 5.83 3.58 -14.69
CA VAL A 257 5.58 2.15 -14.40
C VAL A 257 4.29 1.70 -15.07
N VAL A 258 4.34 0.56 -15.75
CA VAL A 258 3.15 -0.08 -16.32
C VAL A 258 2.98 -1.48 -15.71
N VAL A 259 1.85 -1.71 -15.04
CA VAL A 259 1.51 -2.98 -14.39
C VAL A 259 0.32 -3.63 -15.11
N MET A 260 0.59 -4.67 -15.89
CA MET A 260 -0.43 -5.40 -16.64
C MET A 260 -0.93 -6.60 -15.83
N SER A 261 -1.93 -6.36 -14.96
CA SER A 261 -2.53 -7.40 -14.11
C SER A 261 -3.92 -7.86 -14.58
N ALA A 262 -4.48 -7.22 -15.60
CA ALA A 262 -5.74 -7.66 -16.20
C ALA A 262 -5.59 -9.03 -16.89
N ALA A 263 -6.64 -9.84 -16.80
CA ALA A 263 -6.77 -11.09 -17.55
C ALA A 263 -7.31 -10.77 -18.95
N VAL A 264 -6.42 -10.49 -19.88
CA VAL A 264 -6.76 -10.18 -21.26
C VAL A 264 -7.13 -11.47 -22.00
N ALA A 265 -8.20 -11.44 -22.79
CA ALA A 265 -8.57 -12.56 -23.65
C ALA A 265 -7.55 -12.68 -24.80
N ASP A 266 -6.95 -13.85 -24.97
CA ASP A 266 -5.98 -14.12 -26.04
C ASP A 266 -6.64 -14.20 -27.43
N TYR A 267 -7.95 -14.43 -27.46
CA TYR A 267 -8.76 -14.57 -28.67
C TYR A 267 -10.03 -13.74 -28.56
N ARG A 268 -10.50 -13.21 -29.69
CA ARG A 268 -11.79 -12.56 -29.85
C ARG A 268 -12.58 -13.21 -31.01
N PRO A 269 -13.93 -13.13 -31.01
CA PRO A 269 -14.72 -13.55 -32.16
C PRO A 269 -14.33 -12.78 -33.43
N ALA A 270 -14.15 -13.50 -34.55
CA ALA A 270 -13.90 -12.88 -35.86
C ALA A 270 -15.14 -12.12 -36.36
N GLU A 271 -16.35 -12.54 -35.95
CA GLU A 271 -17.62 -11.90 -36.26
C GLU A 271 -18.41 -11.62 -34.98
N VAL A 272 -18.92 -10.40 -34.84
CA VAL A 272 -19.76 -9.96 -33.71
C VAL A 272 -21.18 -9.67 -34.21
N TYR A 273 -22.17 -10.31 -33.62
CA TYR A 273 -23.55 -10.08 -33.98
C TYR A 273 -24.11 -8.84 -33.28
N ALA A 274 -24.70 -7.91 -34.04
CA ALA A 274 -25.27 -6.69 -33.51
C ALA A 274 -26.47 -6.92 -32.57
N ALA A 275 -27.20 -8.00 -32.77
CA ALA A 275 -28.35 -8.40 -31.95
C ALA A 275 -28.10 -9.76 -31.33
N LYS A 276 -28.83 -10.08 -30.23
CA LYS A 276 -28.80 -11.41 -29.61
C LYS A 276 -29.15 -12.48 -30.62
N ARG A 277 -28.22 -13.41 -30.89
CA ARG A 277 -28.52 -14.56 -31.74
C ARG A 277 -29.58 -15.45 -31.08
N PRO A 278 -30.70 -15.74 -31.77
CA PRO A 278 -31.74 -16.66 -31.27
C PRO A 278 -31.17 -18.06 -31.03
N LYS A 279 -31.69 -18.76 -30.03
CA LYS A 279 -31.40 -20.18 -29.83
C LYS A 279 -32.16 -21.00 -30.88
N ASP A 280 -31.45 -21.86 -31.60
CA ASP A 280 -31.97 -22.86 -32.47
C ASP A 280 -31.53 -24.28 -32.01
N THR A 281 -31.81 -25.32 -32.80
CA THR A 281 -31.41 -26.70 -32.51
C THR A 281 -30.04 -27.07 -33.11
N SER A 282 -29.40 -26.14 -33.84
CA SER A 282 -28.11 -26.36 -34.50
C SER A 282 -26.94 -26.06 -33.55
N THR A 283 -25.77 -26.62 -33.89
CA THR A 283 -24.50 -26.26 -33.26
C THR A 283 -24.11 -24.84 -33.69
N TRP A 284 -23.69 -24.02 -32.75
CA TRP A 284 -23.13 -22.72 -33.06
C TRP A 284 -21.59 -22.81 -33.05
N THR A 285 -20.97 -22.71 -34.20
CA THR A 285 -19.51 -22.60 -34.35
C THR A 285 -19.13 -21.12 -34.30
N VAL A 286 -18.14 -20.78 -33.48
CA VAL A 286 -17.57 -19.43 -33.39
C VAL A 286 -16.13 -19.49 -33.83
N GLU A 287 -15.83 -18.75 -34.89
CA GLU A 287 -14.44 -18.55 -35.32
C GLU A 287 -13.78 -17.48 -34.44
N LEU A 288 -12.54 -17.78 -34.00
CA LEU A 288 -11.78 -16.90 -33.11
C LEU A 288 -10.50 -16.45 -33.81
N GLU A 289 -10.17 -15.18 -33.66
CA GLU A 289 -8.90 -14.59 -34.08
C GLU A 289 -8.08 -14.13 -32.88
N PRO A 290 -6.74 -14.15 -32.94
CA PRO A 290 -5.90 -13.73 -31.83
C PRO A 290 -6.03 -12.22 -31.58
N THR A 291 -5.96 -11.81 -30.32
CA THR A 291 -5.87 -10.42 -29.91
C THR A 291 -4.41 -9.97 -29.87
N THR A 292 -4.19 -8.65 -29.81
CA THR A 292 -2.85 -8.10 -29.68
C THR A 292 -2.27 -8.40 -28.31
N ASP A 293 -0.99 -8.78 -28.26
CA ASP A 293 -0.26 -8.94 -27.02
C ASP A 293 0.20 -7.56 -26.49
N VAL A 294 -0.67 -6.94 -25.69
CA VAL A 294 -0.47 -5.57 -25.20
C VAL A 294 0.82 -5.42 -24.41
N LEU A 295 1.16 -6.42 -23.55
CA LEU A 295 2.39 -6.38 -22.76
C LEU A 295 3.65 -6.41 -23.65
N ALA A 296 3.66 -7.25 -24.69
CA ALA A 296 4.77 -7.29 -25.65
C ALA A 296 4.91 -5.94 -26.39
N THR A 297 3.80 -5.39 -26.88
CA THR A 297 3.79 -4.11 -27.60
C THR A 297 4.31 -2.95 -26.73
N ILE A 298 3.98 -2.93 -25.42
CA ILE A 298 4.53 -1.94 -24.48
C ILE A 298 6.05 -2.18 -24.31
N GLY A 299 6.47 -3.44 -24.11
CA GLY A 299 7.87 -3.80 -23.95
C GLY A 299 8.76 -3.42 -25.13
N GLU A 300 8.23 -3.49 -26.35
CA GLU A 300 8.93 -3.06 -27.57
C GLU A 300 9.10 -1.52 -27.65
N ARG A 301 8.20 -0.77 -27.04
CA ARG A 301 8.16 0.71 -27.09
C ARG A 301 8.68 1.39 -25.84
N ARG A 302 9.13 0.62 -24.84
CA ARG A 302 9.52 1.14 -23.53
C ARG A 302 10.66 2.16 -23.61
N SER A 303 10.64 3.16 -22.74
CA SER A 303 11.78 4.02 -22.45
C SER A 303 12.79 3.32 -21.53
N ALA A 304 14.05 3.81 -21.49
CA ALA A 304 15.13 3.17 -20.72
C ALA A 304 14.82 3.07 -19.22
N ASP A 305 14.15 4.07 -18.65
CA ASP A 305 13.89 4.15 -17.20
C ASP A 305 12.49 3.62 -16.80
N GLN A 306 11.72 3.14 -17.79
CA GLN A 306 10.37 2.62 -17.54
C GLN A 306 10.43 1.22 -16.93
N VAL A 307 9.59 0.98 -15.91
CA VAL A 307 9.42 -0.35 -15.31
C VAL A 307 8.15 -1.02 -15.83
N ILE A 308 8.30 -2.21 -16.39
CA ILE A 308 7.20 -3.00 -16.94
C ILE A 308 6.98 -4.26 -16.11
N VAL A 309 5.76 -4.42 -15.61
CA VAL A 309 5.35 -5.55 -14.77
C VAL A 309 4.22 -6.31 -15.44
N GLY A 310 4.44 -7.61 -15.65
CA GLY A 310 3.41 -8.52 -16.16
C GLY A 310 2.94 -9.51 -15.09
N PHE A 311 1.75 -10.07 -15.30
CA PHE A 311 1.21 -11.17 -14.50
C PHE A 311 1.16 -12.45 -15.33
N ALA A 312 1.42 -13.58 -14.69
CA ALA A 312 1.28 -14.90 -15.27
C ALA A 312 0.50 -15.80 -14.31
N ALA A 313 -0.55 -16.43 -14.80
CA ALA A 313 -1.33 -17.41 -14.06
C ALA A 313 -1.27 -18.75 -14.80
N ASP A 314 -0.89 -19.82 -14.10
CA ASP A 314 -0.75 -21.13 -14.70
C ASP A 314 -1.09 -22.25 -13.70
N HIS A 315 -1.32 -23.47 -14.21
CA HIS A 315 -1.80 -24.62 -13.45
C HIS A 315 -0.78 -25.73 -13.23
N ASP A 316 0.47 -25.59 -13.68
CA ASP A 316 1.41 -26.69 -13.65
C ASP A 316 2.83 -26.31 -13.13
N LEU A 317 3.65 -27.37 -12.88
CA LEU A 317 5.02 -27.24 -12.43
C LEU A 317 5.95 -26.49 -13.40
N HIS A 318 5.56 -26.34 -14.67
CA HIS A 318 6.30 -25.63 -15.69
C HIS A 318 5.92 -24.14 -15.77
N GLY A 319 4.90 -23.70 -15.00
CA GLY A 319 4.41 -22.31 -15.01
C GLY A 319 5.53 -21.31 -14.67
N LEU A 320 6.39 -21.62 -13.72
CA LEU A 320 7.53 -20.77 -13.36
C LEU A 320 8.54 -20.65 -14.51
N GLN A 321 8.80 -21.73 -15.25
CA GLN A 321 9.66 -21.67 -16.43
C GLN A 321 9.06 -20.77 -17.52
N ARG A 322 7.75 -20.92 -17.79
CA ARG A 322 7.03 -20.04 -18.73
C ARG A 322 7.01 -18.57 -18.27
N ALA A 323 6.98 -18.33 -16.96
CA ALA A 323 7.08 -16.97 -16.41
C ALA A 323 8.45 -16.33 -16.71
N ARG A 324 9.55 -17.10 -16.63
CA ARG A 324 10.90 -16.63 -17.03
C ARG A 324 10.96 -16.32 -18.54
N GLU A 325 10.45 -17.23 -19.36
CA GLU A 325 10.37 -17.04 -20.82
C GLU A 325 9.49 -15.81 -21.17
N LYS A 326 8.42 -15.60 -20.41
CA LYS A 326 7.55 -14.44 -20.54
C LYS A 326 8.29 -13.14 -20.20
N LEU A 327 9.10 -13.13 -19.14
CA LEU A 327 9.92 -11.98 -18.75
C LEU A 327 10.79 -11.50 -19.91
N GLU A 328 11.55 -12.42 -20.52
CA GLU A 328 12.45 -12.13 -21.64
C GLU A 328 11.68 -11.75 -22.90
N ARG A 329 10.70 -12.57 -23.32
CA ARG A 329 9.93 -12.36 -24.53
C ARG A 329 9.15 -11.05 -24.54
N LYS A 330 8.69 -10.56 -23.36
CA LYS A 330 7.92 -9.34 -23.22
C LYS A 330 8.76 -8.11 -22.86
N ASN A 331 10.08 -8.29 -22.75
CA ASN A 331 10.99 -7.24 -22.28
C ASN A 331 10.48 -6.57 -20.99
N ALA A 332 9.99 -7.39 -20.06
CA ALA A 332 9.48 -6.94 -18.77
C ALA A 332 10.57 -6.98 -17.69
N ASP A 333 10.45 -6.16 -16.65
CA ASP A 333 11.38 -6.12 -15.53
C ASP A 333 10.98 -7.09 -14.42
N LEU A 334 9.66 -7.35 -14.32
CA LEU A 334 9.08 -8.20 -13.30
C LEU A 334 7.88 -8.98 -13.87
N ILE A 335 7.85 -10.28 -13.60
CA ILE A 335 6.66 -11.13 -13.77
C ILE A 335 6.19 -11.59 -12.40
N VAL A 336 4.94 -11.31 -12.08
CA VAL A 336 4.26 -11.84 -10.89
C VAL A 336 3.56 -13.12 -11.30
N PHE A 337 4.16 -14.25 -10.94
CA PHE A 337 3.63 -15.58 -11.25
C PHE A 337 2.72 -16.06 -10.14
N ASN A 338 1.49 -16.46 -10.50
CA ASN A 338 0.47 -17.01 -9.62
C ASN A 338 0.13 -18.45 -10.05
N ASP A 339 0.33 -19.42 -9.16
CA ASP A 339 -0.17 -20.77 -9.35
C ASP A 339 -1.67 -20.85 -9.04
N VAL A 340 -2.49 -21.00 -10.07
CA VAL A 340 -3.96 -21.06 -9.94
C VAL A 340 -4.51 -22.49 -9.91
N SER A 341 -3.66 -23.49 -9.73
CA SER A 341 -4.07 -24.90 -9.59
C SER A 341 -4.87 -25.16 -8.31
N ARG A 342 -4.69 -24.31 -7.29
CA ARG A 342 -5.31 -24.44 -5.97
C ARG A 342 -6.55 -23.55 -5.87
N ALA A 343 -7.66 -24.12 -5.38
CA ALA A 343 -8.94 -23.42 -5.26
C ALA A 343 -8.95 -22.31 -4.17
N ASP A 344 -8.03 -22.38 -3.21
CA ASP A 344 -7.91 -21.44 -2.08
C ASP A 344 -7.05 -20.19 -2.39
N ILE A 345 -6.42 -20.18 -3.57
CA ILE A 345 -5.65 -19.06 -4.12
C ILE A 345 -6.01 -18.92 -5.60
N GLY A 346 -6.37 -17.76 -6.06
CA GLY A 346 -6.76 -17.58 -7.47
C GLY A 346 -7.55 -16.29 -7.71
N PHE A 347 -8.24 -16.24 -8.83
CA PHE A 347 -8.85 -15.00 -9.33
C PHE A 347 -9.92 -14.42 -8.39
N ASP A 348 -10.73 -15.27 -7.76
CA ASP A 348 -11.86 -14.85 -6.90
C ASP A 348 -11.56 -14.90 -5.39
N ALA A 349 -10.44 -15.54 -4.99
CA ALA A 349 -10.02 -15.62 -3.59
C ALA A 349 -9.58 -14.24 -3.04
N SER A 350 -9.72 -14.05 -1.72
CA SER A 350 -9.17 -12.88 -1.00
C SER A 350 -7.64 -12.93 -0.93
N ASP A 351 -7.10 -14.13 -0.81
CA ASP A 351 -5.68 -14.38 -0.66
C ASP A 351 -5.03 -14.79 -1.98
N ASN A 352 -3.72 -14.66 -2.03
CA ASN A 352 -2.91 -15.14 -3.13
C ASN A 352 -1.56 -15.65 -2.64
N GLU A 353 -0.89 -16.48 -3.47
CA GLU A 353 0.50 -16.91 -3.31
C GLU A 353 1.21 -16.67 -4.63
N VAL A 354 2.34 -15.98 -4.61
CA VAL A 354 3.00 -15.57 -5.84
C VAL A 354 4.51 -15.82 -5.81
N VAL A 355 5.11 -15.93 -6.99
CA VAL A 355 6.56 -15.86 -7.18
C VAL A 355 6.86 -14.61 -7.99
N LEU A 356 7.69 -13.73 -7.45
CA LEU A 356 8.21 -12.57 -8.14
C LEU A 356 9.44 -13.00 -8.93
N VAL A 357 9.37 -12.88 -10.26
CA VAL A 357 10.44 -13.29 -11.19
C VAL A 357 11.00 -12.04 -11.86
N SER A 358 12.25 -11.71 -11.59
CA SER A 358 12.99 -10.62 -12.24
C SER A 358 14.27 -11.18 -12.88
N GLY A 359 14.93 -10.41 -13.75
CA GLY A 359 16.20 -10.82 -14.38
C GLY A 359 17.35 -11.09 -13.39
N ARG A 360 17.22 -10.64 -12.13
CA ARG A 360 18.25 -10.74 -11.09
C ARG A 360 17.94 -11.78 -10.02
N ARG A 361 16.66 -12.08 -9.75
CA ARG A 361 16.26 -12.97 -8.66
C ARG A 361 14.84 -13.49 -8.78
N GLU A 362 14.56 -14.54 -8.03
CA GLU A 362 13.23 -15.05 -7.75
C GLU A 362 12.94 -14.95 -6.26
N ARG A 363 11.75 -14.46 -5.92
CA ARG A 363 11.28 -14.36 -4.55
C ARG A 363 9.91 -15.00 -4.42
N ARG A 364 9.79 -16.03 -3.61
CA ARG A 364 8.50 -16.60 -3.24
C ARG A 364 7.86 -15.75 -2.16
N VAL A 365 6.59 -15.45 -2.33
CA VAL A 365 5.73 -14.77 -1.38
C VAL A 365 4.67 -15.78 -0.95
N PRO A 366 4.67 -16.22 0.32
CA PRO A 366 3.71 -17.19 0.81
C PRO A 366 2.30 -16.62 0.74
N LYS A 367 1.30 -17.51 0.91
CA LYS A 367 -0.12 -17.13 0.92
C LYS A 367 -0.37 -15.98 1.89
N ALA A 368 -0.93 -14.90 1.36
CA ALA A 368 -1.26 -13.67 2.10
C ALA A 368 -2.44 -12.95 1.44
N PRO A 369 -3.09 -12.00 2.15
CA PRO A 369 -4.09 -11.12 1.56
C PRO A 369 -3.54 -10.38 0.34
N LYS A 370 -4.39 -10.11 -0.66
CA LYS A 370 -3.98 -9.44 -1.91
C LYS A 370 -3.40 -8.05 -1.68
N GLU A 371 -3.83 -7.35 -0.65
CA GLU A 371 -3.30 -6.06 -0.22
C GLU A 371 -1.83 -6.18 0.23
N GLU A 372 -1.49 -7.24 0.97
CA GLU A 372 -0.12 -7.50 1.40
C GLU A 372 0.76 -7.92 0.22
N ILE A 373 0.24 -8.76 -0.67
CA ILE A 373 0.93 -9.11 -1.93
C ILE A 373 1.19 -7.87 -2.77
N ALA A 374 0.21 -6.97 -2.91
CA ALA A 374 0.36 -5.71 -3.62
C ALA A 374 1.49 -4.85 -3.03
N ALA A 375 1.56 -4.76 -1.70
CA ALA A 375 2.63 -4.05 -1.03
C ALA A 375 4.02 -4.64 -1.35
N ILE A 376 4.15 -5.98 -1.34
CA ILE A 376 5.42 -6.66 -1.66
C ILE A 376 5.80 -6.48 -3.13
N VAL A 377 4.82 -6.47 -4.06
CA VAL A 377 5.06 -6.19 -5.48
C VAL A 377 5.56 -4.75 -5.66
N LEU A 378 4.94 -3.77 -4.99
CA LEU A 378 5.38 -2.37 -5.06
C LEU A 378 6.77 -2.18 -4.43
N ASP A 379 7.13 -2.91 -3.34
CA ASP A 379 8.50 -2.91 -2.79
C ASP A 379 9.53 -3.35 -3.86
N GLU A 380 9.18 -4.36 -4.67
CA GLU A 380 10.07 -4.84 -5.74
C GLU A 380 10.15 -3.84 -6.89
N ILE A 381 9.04 -3.17 -7.25
CA ILE A 381 9.02 -2.09 -8.25
C ILE A 381 9.92 -0.93 -7.82
N GLU A 382 9.80 -0.48 -6.56
CA GLU A 382 10.64 0.59 -6.00
C GLU A 382 12.12 0.23 -6.04
N ARG A 383 12.46 -1.03 -5.72
CA ARG A 383 13.83 -1.52 -5.81
C ARG A 383 14.35 -1.47 -7.25
N ILE A 384 13.53 -1.88 -8.25
CA ILE A 384 13.91 -1.84 -9.67
C ILE A 384 14.13 -0.39 -10.11
N ILE A 385 13.25 0.54 -9.71
CA ILE A 385 13.40 1.98 -9.99
C ILE A 385 14.71 2.49 -9.40
N GLY A 386 15.04 2.12 -8.15
CA GLY A 386 16.29 2.54 -7.48
C GLY A 386 17.55 1.94 -8.11
N ASP A 387 17.47 0.74 -8.69
CA ASP A 387 18.59 0.09 -9.39
C ASP A 387 18.84 0.69 -10.79
N ASN A 388 17.83 1.36 -11.39
CA ASN A 388 17.90 2.01 -12.70
C ASN A 388 18.30 3.49 -12.60
N ALA A 389 18.22 4.13 -11.42
CA ALA A 389 18.56 5.52 -11.16
C ALA A 389 20.04 5.69 -10.82
#